data_efdc45a809e72f06e30dd027b26e80b8
#
_entry.id   efdc45a809e72f06e30dd027b26e80b8
#
_cell.length_a   1.000
_cell.length_b   1.000
_cell.length_c   1.000
_cell.angle_alpha   90.00
_cell.angle_beta   90.00
_cell.angle_gamma   90.00
#
_symmetry.space_group_name_H-M   'P 1'
#
loop_
_entity.id
_entity.type
_entity.pdbx_description
1 polymer ?
#
loop_
_entity_poly.entity_id
_entity_poly.type
_entity_poly.pdbx_seq_one_letter_code
_entity_poly.pdbx_strand_id
1 'polypeptide(L)'
;MKITFLEHSAFLVECKAYTMLFDWTGEQPLPAFDRSKPLYVFASHHHGDHYTPRIFSLGMENVTYILASCIRLSAKRKAGLGINDDCVHRLTAGVTKEIGCLQVRTVRSNDAGVAFAVFGPEGSVFHAGDLNDWRWKGEDPAWLEGIDAAWKKSLGQLKGLSVDVAFLPLDPRLEENFYLGVHGFMQNISCGLLLPMHCWGDLSVIGRLKEMDESAPYRRLMGDITEENRVFYVK
;
A
#
# COMPACT_ATOMS: atom_id res chain seq x y z
N MET A 1 12.78 1.23 11.09
CA MET A 1 12.40 1.70 9.73
C MET A 1 12.08 3.19 9.79
N LYS A 2 12.50 3.98 8.79
CA LYS A 2 12.00 5.34 8.57
C LYS A 2 10.99 5.30 7.43
N ILE A 3 9.79 5.83 7.65
CA ILE A 3 8.69 5.81 6.70
C ILE A 3 8.39 7.26 6.29
N THR A 4 8.36 7.53 5.00
CA THR A 4 7.97 8.84 4.46
C THR A 4 6.71 8.67 3.63
N PHE A 5 5.63 9.36 4.02
CA PHE A 5 4.45 9.53 3.17
C PHE A 5 4.79 10.50 2.04
N LEU A 6 4.60 10.09 0.80
CA LEU A 6 4.92 10.89 -0.37
C LEU A 6 3.68 11.60 -0.90
N GLU A 7 2.71 10.81 -1.30
CA GLU A 7 1.47 11.26 -1.94
C GLU A 7 0.43 10.14 -1.86
N HIS A 8 -0.83 10.45 -1.97
CA HIS A 8 -1.98 9.53 -2.12
C HIS A 8 -1.82 8.18 -1.40
N SER A 9 -1.29 7.17 -2.06
CA SER A 9 -0.98 5.84 -1.51
C SER A 9 0.53 5.51 -1.56
N ALA A 10 1.37 6.52 -1.83
CA ALA A 10 2.80 6.33 -2.00
C ALA A 10 3.58 6.50 -0.70
N PHE A 11 4.40 5.50 -0.39
CA PHE A 11 5.30 5.51 0.75
C PHE A 11 6.71 5.09 0.38
N LEU A 12 7.71 5.78 0.95
CA LEU A 12 9.09 5.35 0.97
C LEU A 12 9.44 4.80 2.36
N VAL A 13 9.89 3.55 2.42
CA VAL A 13 10.29 2.87 3.66
C VAL A 13 11.78 2.56 3.60
N GLU A 14 12.56 3.29 4.39
CA GLU A 14 14.01 3.16 4.48
C GLU A 14 14.39 2.25 5.64
N CYS A 15 15.04 1.12 5.33
CA CYS A 15 15.66 0.19 6.27
C CYS A 15 17.19 0.40 6.29
N LYS A 16 17.90 -0.27 7.19
CA LYS A 16 19.38 -0.17 7.24
C LYS A 16 20.01 -0.78 6.00
N ALA A 17 19.49 -1.94 5.53
CA ALA A 17 20.09 -2.71 4.44
C ALA A 17 19.38 -2.53 3.09
N TYR A 18 18.16 -2.02 3.04
CA TYR A 18 17.36 -1.87 1.81
C TYR A 18 16.34 -0.75 1.93
N THR A 19 15.72 -0.40 0.81
CA THR A 19 14.62 0.58 0.74
C THR A 19 13.44 -0.02 -0.02
N MET A 20 12.21 0.30 0.39
CA MET A 20 10.98 -0.07 -0.30
C MET A 20 10.23 1.18 -0.72
N LEU A 21 9.72 1.20 -1.95
CA LEU A 21 8.88 2.26 -2.51
C LEU A 21 7.55 1.66 -2.95
N PHE A 22 6.46 2.16 -2.40
CA PHE A 22 5.10 1.68 -2.67
C PHE A 22 4.31 2.70 -3.47
N ASP A 23 3.60 2.24 -4.51
CA ASP A 23 2.59 2.94 -5.31
C ASP A 23 2.92 4.40 -5.67
N TRP A 24 4.18 4.67 -6.01
CA TRP A 24 4.64 6.01 -6.38
C TRP A 24 4.25 6.34 -7.82
N THR A 25 3.55 7.48 -8.01
CA THR A 25 3.07 7.94 -9.30
C THR A 25 4.02 8.94 -9.98
N GLY A 26 4.94 9.50 -9.21
CA GLY A 26 5.87 10.51 -9.70
C GLY A 26 5.29 11.93 -9.70
N GLU A 27 4.15 12.16 -9.06
CA GLU A 27 3.62 13.51 -8.86
C GLU A 27 4.48 14.28 -7.89
N GLN A 28 4.88 13.63 -6.79
CA GLN A 28 5.84 14.20 -5.86
C GLN A 28 7.25 13.64 -6.11
N PRO A 29 8.30 14.48 -6.04
CA PRO A 29 9.66 14.02 -6.14
C PRO A 29 10.01 13.11 -4.96
N LEU A 30 10.86 12.11 -5.21
CA LEU A 30 11.40 11.31 -4.12
C LEU A 30 12.32 12.15 -3.24
N PRO A 31 12.21 12.07 -1.91
CA PRO A 31 13.17 12.69 -1.00
C PRO A 31 14.56 12.06 -1.20
N ALA A 32 15.58 12.71 -0.65
CA ALA A 32 16.90 12.10 -0.60
C ALA A 32 16.87 10.83 0.28
N PHE A 33 17.37 9.73 -0.27
CA PHE A 33 17.55 8.45 0.42
C PHE A 33 18.86 7.79 -0.06
N ASP A 34 19.33 6.79 0.66
CA ASP A 34 20.56 6.08 0.34
C ASP A 34 20.38 5.20 -0.91
N ARG A 35 20.85 5.70 -2.05
CA ARG A 35 20.74 5.03 -3.37
C ARG A 35 21.75 3.92 -3.57
N SER A 36 22.69 3.71 -2.66
CA SER A 36 23.62 2.57 -2.71
C SER A 36 22.99 1.25 -2.27
N LYS A 37 21.86 1.32 -1.56
CA LYS A 37 21.10 0.16 -1.10
C LYS A 37 20.19 -0.39 -2.19
N PRO A 38 19.86 -1.71 -2.13
CA PRO A 38 18.79 -2.28 -2.94
C PRO A 38 17.48 -1.52 -2.76
N LEU A 39 16.81 -1.21 -3.86
CA LEU A 39 15.49 -0.61 -3.89
C LEU A 39 14.46 -1.64 -4.40
N TYR A 40 13.43 -1.91 -3.59
CA TYR A 40 12.28 -2.71 -3.97
C TYR A 40 11.11 -1.78 -4.29
N VAL A 41 10.64 -1.79 -5.54
CA VAL A 41 9.53 -0.94 -6.00
C VAL A 41 8.28 -1.78 -6.16
N PHE A 42 7.25 -1.45 -5.40
CA PHE A 42 5.96 -2.12 -5.40
C PHE A 42 4.92 -1.29 -6.14
N ALA A 43 4.08 -1.95 -6.94
CA ALA A 43 2.87 -1.33 -7.49
C ALA A 43 1.70 -2.31 -7.36
N SER A 44 0.68 -1.91 -6.60
CA SER A 44 -0.47 -2.72 -6.21
C SER A 44 -1.40 -3.03 -7.36
N HIS A 45 -1.55 -2.09 -8.32
CA HIS A 45 -2.35 -2.25 -9.51
C HIS A 45 -2.02 -1.18 -10.58
N HIS A 46 -2.77 -1.17 -11.68
CA HIS A 46 -2.43 -0.41 -12.89
C HIS A 46 -3.08 0.98 -12.99
N HIS A 47 -3.92 1.41 -12.04
CA HIS A 47 -4.53 2.73 -12.05
C HIS A 47 -3.49 3.84 -11.90
N GLY A 48 -3.79 5.02 -12.47
CA GLY A 48 -2.82 6.11 -12.59
C GLY A 48 -2.41 6.75 -11.26
N ASP A 49 -3.22 6.60 -10.23
CA ASP A 49 -2.98 7.05 -8.86
C ASP A 49 -2.15 6.07 -7.99
N HIS A 50 -1.78 4.89 -8.55
CA HIS A 50 -0.93 3.87 -7.91
C HIS A 50 0.25 3.43 -8.76
N TYR A 51 0.24 3.71 -10.06
CA TYR A 51 1.27 3.24 -10.96
C TYR A 51 1.59 4.24 -12.07
N THR A 52 2.89 4.44 -12.28
CA THR A 52 3.43 5.15 -13.43
C THR A 52 4.63 4.41 -14.02
N PRO A 53 4.82 4.42 -15.34
CA PRO A 53 6.06 3.91 -15.94
C PRO A 53 7.34 4.64 -15.53
N ARG A 54 7.24 5.81 -14.90
CA ARG A 54 8.40 6.56 -14.38
C ARG A 54 9.18 5.76 -13.32
N ILE A 55 8.56 4.78 -12.65
CA ILE A 55 9.26 3.88 -11.72
C ILE A 55 10.47 3.17 -12.38
N PHE A 56 10.45 2.97 -13.70
CA PHE A 56 11.56 2.36 -14.44
C PHE A 56 12.67 3.33 -14.85
N SER A 57 12.52 4.61 -14.53
CA SER A 57 13.47 5.67 -14.87
C SER A 57 14.08 6.34 -13.64
N LEU A 58 14.21 5.60 -12.54
CA LEU A 58 14.75 6.12 -11.27
C LEU A 58 16.26 6.38 -11.31
N GLY A 59 16.97 5.94 -12.35
CA GLY A 59 18.42 6.12 -12.52
C GLY A 59 19.23 5.37 -11.45
N MET A 60 18.80 4.16 -11.08
CA MET A 60 19.44 3.27 -10.11
C MET A 60 19.66 1.90 -10.76
N GLU A 61 20.77 1.26 -10.45
CA GLU A 61 21.12 -0.07 -11.01
C GLU A 61 20.54 -1.21 -10.15
N ASN A 62 20.43 -1.01 -8.84
CA ASN A 62 20.03 -2.06 -7.89
C ASN A 62 18.54 -1.94 -7.53
N VAL A 63 17.67 -2.09 -8.55
CA VAL A 63 16.21 -2.00 -8.38
C VAL A 63 15.54 -3.31 -8.73
N THR A 64 14.66 -3.75 -7.83
CA THR A 64 13.76 -4.90 -8.04
C THR A 64 12.31 -4.42 -8.07
N TYR A 65 11.59 -4.74 -9.13
CA TYR A 65 10.20 -4.34 -9.32
C TYR A 65 9.26 -5.49 -8.94
N ILE A 66 8.33 -5.24 -8.04
CA ILE A 66 7.34 -6.20 -7.54
C ILE A 66 5.95 -5.64 -7.89
N LEU A 67 5.40 -6.12 -8.98
CA LEU A 67 4.23 -5.54 -9.61
C LEU A 67 3.04 -6.52 -9.56
N ALA A 68 1.84 -6.01 -9.31
CA ALA A 68 0.65 -6.81 -9.51
C ALA A 68 0.56 -7.28 -10.97
N SER A 69 0.05 -8.49 -11.19
CA SER A 69 -0.02 -9.12 -12.53
C SER A 69 -0.93 -8.38 -13.52
N CYS A 70 -1.83 -7.51 -13.05
CA CYS A 70 -2.64 -6.62 -13.89
C CYS A 70 -1.81 -5.53 -14.58
N ILE A 71 -0.61 -5.20 -14.06
CA ILE A 71 0.32 -4.25 -14.70
C ILE A 71 1.01 -4.97 -15.86
N ARG A 72 0.67 -4.58 -17.09
CA ARG A 72 1.19 -5.23 -18.30
C ARG A 72 2.38 -4.46 -18.86
N LEU A 73 3.51 -5.16 -18.97
CA LEU A 73 4.72 -4.66 -19.63
C LEU A 73 4.96 -5.46 -20.90
N SER A 74 4.77 -4.83 -22.07
CA SER A 74 5.09 -5.47 -23.34
C SER A 74 6.62 -5.63 -23.50
N ALA A 75 7.06 -6.66 -24.25
CA ALA A 75 8.48 -6.86 -24.54
C ALA A 75 9.13 -5.61 -25.17
N LYS A 76 8.41 -4.93 -26.10
CA LYS A 76 8.87 -3.68 -26.72
C LYS A 76 9.09 -2.58 -25.67
N ARG A 77 8.19 -2.46 -24.68
CA ARG A 77 8.31 -1.45 -23.62
C ARG A 77 9.48 -1.76 -22.70
N LYS A 78 9.65 -3.02 -22.30
CA LYS A 78 10.79 -3.45 -21.48
C LYS A 78 12.12 -3.16 -22.17
N ALA A 79 12.24 -3.54 -23.45
CA ALA A 79 13.44 -3.26 -24.25
C ALA A 79 13.73 -1.75 -24.37
N GLY A 80 12.68 -0.93 -24.61
CA GLY A 80 12.83 0.53 -24.70
C GLY A 80 13.23 1.22 -23.39
N LEU A 81 12.98 0.58 -22.25
CA LEU A 81 13.34 1.05 -20.92
C LEU A 81 14.62 0.41 -20.38
N GLY A 82 15.24 -0.52 -21.11
CA GLY A 82 16.43 -1.26 -20.67
C GLY A 82 16.18 -2.15 -19.44
N ILE A 83 14.93 -2.61 -19.24
CA ILE A 83 14.55 -3.40 -18.07
C ILE A 83 14.95 -4.86 -18.29
N ASN A 84 15.79 -5.39 -17.38
CA ASN A 84 16.06 -6.82 -17.30
C ASN A 84 14.85 -7.55 -16.69
N ASP A 85 14.43 -8.66 -17.31
CA ASP A 85 13.32 -9.48 -16.81
C ASP A 85 13.59 -10.08 -15.43
N ASP A 86 14.85 -10.32 -15.09
CA ASP A 86 15.25 -10.88 -13.79
C ASP A 86 14.94 -9.94 -12.61
N CYS A 87 14.86 -8.62 -12.85
CA CYS A 87 14.52 -7.64 -11.82
C CYS A 87 13.01 -7.36 -11.71
N VAL A 88 12.15 -8.01 -12.52
CA VAL A 88 10.71 -7.77 -12.53
C VAL A 88 9.93 -9.01 -12.08
N HIS A 89 9.29 -8.92 -10.93
CA HIS A 89 8.42 -9.95 -10.39
C HIS A 89 6.97 -9.52 -10.51
N ARG A 90 6.19 -10.22 -11.36
CA ARG A 90 4.76 -10.01 -11.50
C ARG A 90 4.00 -11.02 -10.66
N LEU A 91 3.25 -10.55 -9.65
CA LEU A 91 2.57 -11.38 -8.68
C LEU A 91 1.05 -11.34 -8.88
N THR A 92 0.42 -12.51 -8.85
CA THR A 92 -1.03 -12.68 -8.74
C THR A 92 -1.43 -12.67 -7.27
N ALA A 93 -2.72 -12.55 -7.00
CA ALA A 93 -3.24 -12.69 -5.64
C ALA A 93 -3.06 -14.10 -5.08
N GLY A 94 -2.83 -14.21 -3.77
CA GLY A 94 -2.70 -15.48 -3.04
C GLY A 94 -1.33 -16.14 -3.17
N VAL A 95 -0.31 -15.39 -3.61
CA VAL A 95 1.06 -15.89 -3.76
C VAL A 95 1.90 -15.45 -2.57
N THR A 96 2.78 -16.33 -2.10
CA THR A 96 3.91 -16.00 -1.22
C THR A 96 5.20 -16.31 -1.95
N LYS A 97 6.12 -15.35 -2.01
CA LYS A 97 7.38 -15.47 -2.75
C LYS A 97 8.52 -14.80 -2.01
N GLU A 98 9.68 -15.46 -1.98
CA GLU A 98 10.94 -14.86 -1.55
C GLU A 98 11.53 -14.05 -2.72
N ILE A 99 11.86 -12.77 -2.47
CA ILE A 99 12.44 -11.87 -3.46
C ILE A 99 13.57 -11.09 -2.77
N GLY A 100 14.81 -11.42 -3.08
CA GLY A 100 15.97 -10.91 -2.36
C GLY A 100 15.90 -11.25 -0.87
N CYS A 101 15.95 -10.26 0.00
CA CYS A 101 15.82 -10.47 1.46
C CYS A 101 14.38 -10.37 1.97
N LEU A 102 13.40 -10.22 1.10
CA LEU A 102 11.99 -10.02 1.46
C LEU A 102 11.17 -11.28 1.17
N GLN A 103 10.27 -11.63 2.10
CA GLN A 103 9.14 -12.49 1.81
C GLN A 103 7.93 -11.62 1.49
N VAL A 104 7.38 -11.77 0.29
CA VAL A 104 6.23 -11.01 -0.20
C VAL A 104 5.03 -11.91 -0.32
N ARG A 105 3.98 -11.61 0.41
CA ARG A 105 2.67 -12.26 0.32
C ARG A 105 1.66 -11.29 -0.30
N THR A 106 0.85 -11.78 -1.24
CA THR A 106 -0.19 -10.98 -1.90
C THR A 106 -1.58 -11.46 -1.49
N VAL A 107 -2.49 -10.50 -1.32
CA VAL A 107 -3.92 -10.74 -1.07
C VAL A 107 -4.72 -10.07 -2.18
N ARG A 108 -5.82 -10.67 -2.61
CA ARG A 108 -6.66 -10.09 -3.66
C ARG A 108 -7.29 -8.79 -3.17
N SER A 109 -7.15 -7.73 -3.95
CA SER A 109 -7.98 -6.54 -3.79
C SER A 109 -9.41 -6.81 -4.29
N ASN A 110 -10.39 -6.15 -3.69
CA ASN A 110 -11.78 -6.19 -4.16
C ASN A 110 -12.10 -5.07 -5.17
N ASP A 111 -11.10 -4.27 -5.51
CA ASP A 111 -11.09 -3.40 -6.68
C ASP A 111 -10.13 -3.98 -7.74
N ALA A 112 -8.90 -3.52 -7.84
CA ALA A 112 -7.92 -4.00 -8.80
C ALA A 112 -6.65 -4.52 -8.11
N GLY A 113 -5.96 -5.47 -8.74
CA GLY A 113 -4.64 -5.94 -8.32
C GLY A 113 -4.58 -6.66 -6.99
N VAL A 114 -3.66 -6.24 -6.12
CA VAL A 114 -3.34 -6.94 -4.87
C VAL A 114 -2.96 -5.97 -3.74
N ALA A 115 -3.21 -6.39 -2.49
CA ALA A 115 -2.52 -5.88 -1.32
C ALA A 115 -1.22 -6.67 -1.10
N PHE A 116 -0.21 -6.03 -0.52
CA PHE A 116 1.08 -6.63 -0.19
C PHE A 116 1.28 -6.73 1.31
N ALA A 117 1.62 -7.92 1.82
CA ALA A 117 2.24 -8.10 3.12
C ALA A 117 3.71 -8.47 2.89
N VAL A 118 4.61 -7.63 3.35
CA VAL A 118 6.06 -7.73 3.12
C VAL A 118 6.76 -7.94 4.44
N PHE A 119 7.54 -9.00 4.52
CA PHE A 119 8.33 -9.34 5.70
C PHE A 119 9.81 -9.31 5.33
N GLY A 120 10.56 -8.48 6.01
CA GLY A 120 12.00 -8.34 5.84
C GLY A 120 12.76 -8.53 7.15
N PRO A 121 14.09 -8.57 7.11
CA PRO A 121 14.91 -8.77 8.30
C PRO A 121 14.84 -7.61 9.32
N GLU A 122 14.34 -6.45 8.89
CA GLU A 122 14.27 -5.24 9.72
C GLU A 122 12.84 -4.79 10.03
N GLY A 123 11.85 -5.60 9.68
CA GLY A 123 10.45 -5.36 9.98
C GLY A 123 9.51 -5.77 8.87
N SER A 124 8.23 -5.56 9.12
CA SER A 124 7.13 -6.00 8.27
C SER A 124 6.16 -4.85 7.95
N VAL A 125 5.67 -4.84 6.72
CA VAL A 125 4.78 -3.81 6.19
C VAL A 125 3.57 -4.45 5.51
N PHE A 126 2.39 -3.93 5.76
CA PHE A 126 1.19 -4.21 4.98
C PHE A 126 0.78 -2.97 4.19
N HIS A 127 0.66 -3.10 2.87
CA HIS A 127 0.14 -2.06 1.99
C HIS A 127 -1.13 -2.59 1.31
N ALA A 128 -2.26 -1.97 1.64
CA ALA A 128 -3.56 -2.47 1.18
C ALA A 128 -3.79 -2.27 -0.34
N GLY A 129 -3.07 -1.35 -1.01
CA GLY A 129 -3.50 -0.87 -2.32
C GLY A 129 -4.94 -0.37 -2.21
N ASP A 130 -5.80 -0.75 -3.15
CA ASP A 130 -7.22 -0.43 -3.13
C ASP A 130 -8.11 -1.54 -2.53
N LEU A 131 -7.52 -2.38 -1.69
CA LEU A 131 -8.32 -3.27 -0.86
C LEU A 131 -8.99 -2.47 0.25
N ASN A 132 -10.33 -2.29 0.19
CA ASN A 132 -11.09 -1.47 1.13
C ASN A 132 -12.56 -1.91 1.18
N ASP A 133 -13.30 -1.47 2.19
CA ASP A 133 -14.77 -1.56 2.20
C ASP A 133 -15.36 -0.42 1.36
N TRP A 134 -15.49 -0.66 0.03
CA TRP A 134 -15.98 0.31 -0.94
C TRP A 134 -17.51 0.42 -0.89
N ARG A 135 -18.04 0.83 0.22
CA ARG A 135 -19.48 0.99 0.44
C ARG A 135 -19.95 2.37 0.02
N TRP A 136 -20.01 2.58 -1.31
CA TRP A 136 -20.46 3.82 -1.89
C TRP A 136 -21.95 4.06 -1.63
N LYS A 137 -22.30 5.30 -1.32
CA LYS A 137 -23.67 5.72 -1.13
C LYS A 137 -24.40 5.81 -2.47
N GLY A 138 -25.62 5.28 -2.51
CA GLY A 138 -26.48 5.36 -3.70
C GLY A 138 -26.22 4.30 -4.77
N GLU A 139 -25.28 3.39 -4.54
CA GLU A 139 -25.04 2.25 -5.43
C GLU A 139 -26.14 1.18 -5.33
N ASP A 140 -26.23 0.37 -6.38
CA ASP A 140 -27.19 -0.74 -6.44
C ASP A 140 -26.95 -1.76 -5.29
N PRO A 141 -28.01 -2.19 -4.56
CA PRO A 141 -27.87 -3.13 -3.46
C PRO A 141 -27.16 -4.45 -3.82
N ALA A 142 -27.43 -5.00 -5.01
CA ALA A 142 -26.79 -6.25 -5.42
C ALA A 142 -25.29 -6.05 -5.72
N TRP A 143 -24.91 -4.87 -6.23
CA TRP A 143 -23.51 -4.49 -6.38
C TRP A 143 -22.83 -4.37 -5.01
N LEU A 144 -23.47 -3.70 -4.05
CA LEU A 144 -22.95 -3.56 -2.68
C LEU A 144 -22.77 -4.91 -1.97
N GLU A 145 -23.70 -5.85 -2.15
CA GLU A 145 -23.55 -7.22 -1.64
C GLU A 145 -22.33 -7.94 -2.24
N GLY A 146 -22.08 -7.75 -3.53
CA GLY A 146 -20.92 -8.31 -4.22
C GLY A 146 -19.59 -7.75 -3.68
N ILE A 147 -19.51 -6.45 -3.50
CA ILE A 147 -18.34 -5.76 -2.93
C ILE A 147 -18.10 -6.19 -1.48
N ASP A 148 -19.13 -6.25 -0.65
CA ASP A 148 -19.05 -6.69 0.74
C ASP A 148 -18.57 -8.15 0.85
N ALA A 149 -19.10 -9.04 0.00
CA ALA A 149 -18.65 -10.43 -0.05
C ALA A 149 -17.17 -10.56 -0.44
N ALA A 150 -16.73 -9.80 -1.45
CA ALA A 150 -15.33 -9.77 -1.87
C ALA A 150 -14.42 -9.20 -0.77
N TRP A 151 -14.85 -8.12 -0.10
CA TRP A 151 -14.17 -7.53 1.04
C TRP A 151 -13.98 -8.53 2.19
N LYS A 152 -15.07 -9.15 2.65
CA LYS A 152 -15.02 -10.17 3.72
C LYS A 152 -14.13 -11.35 3.38
N LYS A 153 -14.14 -11.80 2.13
CA LYS A 153 -13.26 -12.87 1.64
C LYS A 153 -11.79 -12.49 1.74
N SER A 154 -11.44 -11.26 1.38
CA SER A 154 -10.07 -10.76 1.43
C SER A 154 -9.60 -10.53 2.86
N LEU A 155 -10.46 -9.97 3.73
CA LEU A 155 -10.19 -9.87 5.17
C LEU A 155 -9.96 -11.23 5.83
N GLY A 156 -10.71 -12.25 5.43
CA GLY A 156 -10.54 -13.62 5.94
C GLY A 156 -9.13 -14.17 5.69
N GLN A 157 -8.48 -13.77 4.58
CA GLN A 157 -7.09 -14.14 4.28
C GLN A 157 -6.07 -13.39 5.14
N LEU A 158 -6.45 -12.27 5.73
CA LEU A 158 -5.59 -11.42 6.58
C LEU A 158 -5.76 -11.73 8.07
N LYS A 159 -6.73 -12.57 8.44
CA LYS A 159 -7.02 -12.87 9.84
C LYS A 159 -5.76 -13.35 10.59
N GLY A 160 -5.43 -12.65 11.67
CA GLY A 160 -4.25 -12.93 12.50
C GLY A 160 -2.93 -12.41 11.92
N LEU A 161 -2.95 -11.67 10.81
CA LEU A 161 -1.75 -10.99 10.31
C LEU A 161 -1.28 -9.97 11.34
N SER A 162 0.01 -10.02 11.66
CA SER A 162 0.68 -9.03 12.50
C SER A 162 1.84 -8.42 11.73
N VAL A 163 1.88 -7.08 11.68
CA VAL A 163 2.93 -6.32 10.99
C VAL A 163 3.37 -5.12 11.83
N ASP A 164 4.55 -4.59 11.56
CA ASP A 164 5.02 -3.40 12.26
C ASP A 164 4.32 -2.15 11.77
N VAL A 165 4.03 -2.07 10.46
CA VAL A 165 3.36 -0.92 9.83
C VAL A 165 2.27 -1.39 8.89
N ALA A 166 1.11 -0.71 8.93
CA ALA A 166 0.02 -0.91 7.97
C ALA A 166 -0.33 0.42 7.27
N PHE A 167 -0.39 0.41 5.94
CA PHE A 167 -0.90 1.48 5.10
C PHE A 167 -2.29 1.10 4.63
N LEU A 168 -3.31 1.82 5.10
CA LEU A 168 -4.72 1.47 4.90
C LEU A 168 -5.50 2.62 4.25
N PRO A 169 -6.34 2.36 3.24
CA PRO A 169 -7.19 3.39 2.63
C PRO A 169 -8.15 4.01 3.63
N LEU A 170 -8.23 5.34 3.60
CA LEU A 170 -9.17 6.15 4.36
C LEU A 170 -9.76 7.21 3.42
N ASP A 171 -10.75 6.80 2.61
CA ASP A 171 -11.26 7.60 1.51
C ASP A 171 -12.44 8.48 1.93
N PRO A 172 -12.28 9.82 1.99
CA PRO A 172 -13.33 10.73 2.40
C PRO A 172 -14.53 10.76 1.45
N ARG A 173 -14.38 10.29 0.21
CA ARG A 173 -15.45 10.24 -0.79
C ARG A 173 -16.53 9.21 -0.44
N LEU A 174 -16.22 8.26 0.45
CA LEU A 174 -17.19 7.31 1.00
C LEU A 174 -18.14 7.95 2.01
N GLU A 175 -18.02 9.25 2.25
CA GLU A 175 -18.88 10.04 3.14
C GLU A 175 -18.93 9.45 4.57
N GLU A 176 -20.10 9.02 5.06
CA GLU A 176 -20.26 8.38 6.37
C GLU A 176 -19.60 7.02 6.50
N ASN A 177 -19.29 6.35 5.37
CA ASN A 177 -18.69 5.01 5.33
C ASN A 177 -17.15 5.04 5.27
N PHE A 178 -16.52 6.22 5.29
CA PHE A 178 -15.09 6.42 5.04
C PHE A 178 -14.18 5.59 5.95
N TYR A 179 -14.63 5.29 7.16
CA TYR A 179 -13.84 4.58 8.18
C TYR A 179 -13.99 3.06 8.16
N LEU A 180 -15.00 2.52 7.47
CA LEU A 180 -15.37 1.09 7.54
C LEU A 180 -14.23 0.17 7.12
N GLY A 181 -13.45 0.54 6.12
CA GLY A 181 -12.31 -0.23 5.67
C GLY A 181 -11.22 -0.34 6.74
N VAL A 182 -10.77 0.79 7.28
CA VAL A 182 -9.79 0.80 8.39
C VAL A 182 -10.31 0.02 9.58
N HIS A 183 -11.58 0.22 9.97
CA HIS A 183 -12.19 -0.50 11.07
C HIS A 183 -12.19 -2.02 10.84
N GLY A 184 -12.60 -2.48 9.65
CA GLY A 184 -12.58 -3.88 9.28
C GLY A 184 -11.17 -4.48 9.28
N PHE A 185 -10.17 -3.75 8.79
CA PHE A 185 -8.78 -4.19 8.89
C PHE A 185 -8.35 -4.37 10.35
N MET A 186 -8.57 -3.38 11.20
CA MET A 186 -8.10 -3.38 12.59
C MET A 186 -8.83 -4.40 13.49
N GLN A 187 -9.92 -4.99 13.02
CA GLN A 187 -10.55 -6.16 13.65
C GLN A 187 -9.90 -7.50 13.26
N ASN A 188 -9.13 -7.54 12.18
CA ASN A 188 -8.57 -8.77 11.59
C ASN A 188 -7.05 -8.83 11.60
N ILE A 189 -6.37 -7.67 11.60
CA ILE A 189 -4.91 -7.55 11.66
C ILE A 189 -4.49 -6.81 12.92
N SER A 190 -3.21 -6.98 13.29
CA SER A 190 -2.55 -6.11 14.27
C SER A 190 -1.36 -5.40 13.64
N CYS A 191 -1.11 -4.15 14.03
CA CYS A 191 0.06 -3.41 13.61
C CYS A 191 0.62 -2.55 14.76
N GLY A 192 1.90 -2.20 14.64
CA GLY A 192 2.55 -1.26 15.56
C GLY A 192 2.25 0.20 15.22
N LEU A 193 2.15 0.51 13.91
CA LEU A 193 1.82 1.83 13.38
C LEU A 193 0.83 1.68 12.22
N LEU A 194 -0.25 2.44 12.27
CA LEU A 194 -1.23 2.59 11.18
C LEU A 194 -1.03 3.95 10.52
N LEU A 195 -0.75 3.97 9.23
CA LEU A 195 -0.69 5.17 8.41
C LEU A 195 -1.82 5.16 7.38
N PRO A 196 -2.81 6.04 7.52
CA PRO A 196 -3.86 6.19 6.52
C PRO A 196 -3.30 6.67 5.18
N MET A 197 -3.93 6.23 4.10
CA MET A 197 -3.62 6.61 2.72
C MET A 197 -4.90 6.77 1.92
N HIS A 198 -4.81 7.13 0.63
CA HIS A 198 -5.96 7.30 -0.26
C HIS A 198 -6.94 8.38 0.21
N CYS A 199 -6.40 9.44 0.85
CA CYS A 199 -7.21 10.51 1.44
C CYS A 199 -7.61 11.60 0.43
N TRP A 200 -7.25 11.50 -0.83
CA TRP A 200 -7.57 12.47 -1.91
C TRP A 200 -7.26 13.94 -1.55
N GLY A 201 -6.15 14.17 -0.84
CA GLY A 201 -5.71 15.50 -0.40
C GLY A 201 -6.42 16.01 0.86
N ASP A 202 -7.47 15.35 1.33
CA ASP A 202 -8.13 15.69 2.59
C ASP A 202 -7.53 14.89 3.77
N LEU A 203 -6.38 15.34 4.26
CA LEU A 203 -5.74 14.72 5.43
C LEU A 203 -6.50 14.94 6.74
N SER A 204 -7.49 15.87 6.77
CA SER A 204 -8.33 16.11 7.96
C SER A 204 -9.18 14.88 8.33
N VAL A 205 -9.44 14.00 7.36
CA VAL A 205 -10.17 12.73 7.56
C VAL A 205 -9.50 11.83 8.61
N ILE A 206 -8.18 11.95 8.81
CA ILE A 206 -7.43 11.21 9.84
C ILE A 206 -7.86 11.67 11.24
N GLY A 207 -7.93 12.97 11.46
CA GLY A 207 -8.43 13.57 12.70
C GLY A 207 -9.89 13.17 12.97
N ARG A 208 -10.74 13.26 11.93
CA ARG A 208 -12.15 12.83 12.02
C ARG A 208 -12.28 11.38 12.50
N LEU A 209 -11.49 10.45 11.93
CA LEU A 209 -11.49 9.05 12.37
C LEU A 209 -11.04 8.91 13.82
N LYS A 210 -10.00 9.64 14.24
CA LYS A 210 -9.52 9.59 15.64
C LYS A 210 -10.56 10.06 16.67
N GLU A 211 -11.45 10.93 16.29
CA GLU A 211 -12.53 11.42 17.16
C GLU A 211 -13.71 10.47 17.28
N MET A 212 -13.85 9.51 16.35
CA MET A 212 -14.94 8.54 16.36
C MET A 212 -14.75 7.47 17.46
N ASP A 213 -15.83 7.04 18.10
CA ASP A 213 -15.80 5.98 19.13
C ASP A 213 -15.30 4.63 18.56
N GLU A 214 -15.62 4.33 17.32
CA GLU A 214 -15.21 3.13 16.61
C GLU A 214 -13.69 2.99 16.52
N SER A 215 -12.96 4.10 16.50
CA SER A 215 -11.50 4.11 16.45
C SER A 215 -10.82 3.89 17.80
N ALA A 216 -11.56 3.94 18.90
CA ALA A 216 -11.01 3.86 20.26
C ALA A 216 -10.02 2.70 20.48
N PRO A 217 -10.23 1.49 19.92
CA PRO A 217 -9.29 0.38 20.09
C PRO A 217 -7.92 0.60 19.42
N TYR A 218 -7.85 1.41 18.36
CA TYR A 218 -6.65 1.54 17.52
C TYR A 218 -6.22 2.99 17.22
N ARG A 219 -6.98 4.02 17.62
CA ARG A 219 -6.66 5.43 17.31
C ARG A 219 -5.25 5.84 17.74
N ARG A 220 -4.74 5.27 18.85
CA ARG A 220 -3.38 5.54 19.35
C ARG A 220 -2.27 4.99 18.45
N LEU A 221 -2.58 4.05 17.55
CA LEU A 221 -1.65 3.47 16.59
C LEU A 221 -1.60 4.29 15.31
N MET A 222 -2.55 5.22 15.11
CA MET A 222 -2.65 6.02 13.89
C MET A 222 -1.63 7.16 13.94
N GLY A 223 -0.75 7.19 12.92
CA GLY A 223 0.13 8.33 12.69
C GLY A 223 -0.65 9.54 12.17
N ASP A 224 -0.25 10.72 12.63
CA ASP A 224 -0.81 11.99 12.17
C ASP A 224 -0.05 12.46 10.93
N ILE A 225 -0.53 12.04 9.75
CA ILE A 225 -0.04 12.58 8.48
C ILE A 225 -0.65 13.97 8.28
N THR A 226 0.21 14.96 8.13
CA THR A 226 -0.16 16.34 7.82
C THR A 226 0.75 16.88 6.72
N GLU A 227 0.50 18.09 6.22
CA GLU A 227 1.41 18.72 5.27
C GLU A 227 2.83 18.91 5.82
N GLU A 228 2.96 19.09 7.13
CA GLU A 228 4.22 19.33 7.82
C GLU A 228 4.84 18.04 8.37
N ASN A 229 4.01 17.04 8.74
CA ASN A 229 4.46 15.77 9.32
C ASN A 229 4.21 14.61 8.38
N ARG A 230 5.22 14.23 7.62
CA ARG A 230 5.18 13.13 6.64
C ARG A 230 6.16 12.01 6.95
N VAL A 231 6.93 12.12 8.04
CA VAL A 231 8.00 11.16 8.39
C VAL A 231 7.73 10.50 9.72
N PHE A 232 7.78 9.16 9.73
CA PHE A 232 7.52 8.33 10.90
C PHE A 232 8.68 7.35 11.13
N TYR A 233 8.87 6.93 12.38
CA TYR A 233 9.91 5.99 12.76
C TYR A 233 9.33 4.82 13.52
N VAL A 234 9.71 3.61 13.11
CA VAL A 234 9.38 2.36 13.80
C VAL A 234 10.70 1.69 14.21
N LYS A 235 10.77 1.29 15.47
CA LYS A 235 11.96 0.65 16.07
C LYS A 235 12.05 -0.82 15.70
#